data_e36d67a98904f815d4dcb16c0093d8d9
#
_entry.id   e36d67a98904f815d4dcb16c0093d8d9
#
_cell.length_a   1.000
_cell.length_b   1.000
_cell.length_c   1.000
_cell.angle_alpha   90.00
_cell.angle_beta   90.00
_cell.angle_gamma   90.00
#
_symmetry.space_group_name_H-M   'P 1'
#
loop_
_entity.id
_entity.type
_entity.pdbx_description
1 polymer ?
#
loop_
_entity_poly.entity_id
_entity_poly.type
_entity_poly.pdbx_seq_one_letter_code
_entity_poly.pdbx_strand_id
1 'polypeptide(L)'
;MQQINAYIRTQGIACAVINMVINPVVAWVGNRPMNFVPLAGSNSIVVDTAVTCIVLSLLVALFISSALHRDLHAGRLEDTGGRPLGGHLLSHLPGQAWALGLLLGLGLACVLTPLTYFLFHALGFAGLSFGWFALFKAIYTPLLGFVVTRWVILRQLSG
;
A
#
# COMPACT_ATOMS: atom_id res chain seq x y z
N MET A 1 24.16 0.78 -1.73
CA MET A 1 23.20 1.64 -1.00
C MET A 1 22.57 2.71 -1.88
N GLN A 2 23.32 3.52 -2.63
CA GLN A 2 22.76 4.59 -3.47
C GLN A 2 21.88 4.04 -4.60
N GLN A 3 22.29 2.96 -5.28
CA GLN A 3 21.54 2.29 -6.33
C GLN A 3 20.19 1.72 -5.81
N ILE A 4 20.21 1.09 -4.63
CA ILE A 4 18.97 0.55 -4.01
C ILE A 4 17.98 1.65 -3.64
N ASN A 5 18.48 2.76 -3.07
CA ASN A 5 17.63 3.90 -2.74
C ASN A 5 17.02 4.53 -4.01
N ALA A 6 17.78 4.62 -5.10
CA ALA A 6 17.27 5.08 -6.40
C ALA A 6 16.19 4.12 -6.94
N TYR A 7 16.41 2.81 -6.85
CA TYR A 7 15.43 1.80 -7.27
C TYR A 7 14.14 1.88 -6.43
N ILE A 8 14.26 1.94 -5.09
CA ILE A 8 13.10 2.12 -4.20
C ILE A 8 12.31 3.37 -4.57
N ARG A 9 12.99 4.48 -4.81
CA ARG A 9 12.35 5.74 -5.20
C ARG A 9 11.60 5.61 -6.53
N THR A 10 12.22 5.02 -7.54
CA THR A 10 11.61 4.85 -8.86
C THR A 10 10.40 3.94 -8.80
N GLN A 11 10.53 2.76 -8.21
CA GLN A 11 9.42 1.82 -8.06
C GLN A 11 8.31 2.36 -7.15
N GLY A 12 8.69 3.04 -6.06
CA GLY A 12 7.74 3.67 -5.13
C GLY A 12 6.93 4.79 -5.79
N ILE A 13 7.57 5.66 -6.59
CA ILE A 13 6.86 6.71 -7.34
C ILE A 13 5.95 6.09 -8.40
N ALA A 14 6.42 5.11 -9.15
CA ALA A 14 5.59 4.43 -10.15
C ALA A 14 4.35 3.79 -9.51
N CYS A 15 4.54 3.07 -8.40
CA CYS A 15 3.45 2.49 -7.61
C CYS A 15 2.49 3.57 -7.09
N ALA A 16 3.00 4.68 -6.57
CA ALA A 16 2.18 5.79 -6.07
C ALA A 16 1.30 6.40 -7.18
N VAL A 17 1.88 6.69 -8.35
CA VAL A 17 1.14 7.25 -9.50
C VAL A 17 0.05 6.29 -9.97
N ILE A 18 0.36 5.00 -10.09
CA ILE A 18 -0.61 3.98 -10.48
C ILE A 18 -1.78 3.95 -9.48
N ASN A 19 -1.47 3.92 -8.18
CA ASN A 19 -2.49 3.85 -7.13
C ASN A 19 -3.32 5.13 -7.01
N MET A 20 -2.74 6.30 -7.30
CA MET A 20 -3.46 7.57 -7.35
C MET A 20 -4.58 7.59 -8.40
N VAL A 21 -4.40 6.84 -9.50
CA VAL A 21 -5.40 6.74 -10.57
C VAL A 21 -6.33 5.55 -10.37
N ILE A 22 -5.78 4.37 -10.12
CA ILE A 22 -6.58 3.12 -10.07
C ILE A 22 -7.55 3.12 -8.89
N ASN A 23 -7.12 3.54 -7.69
CA ASN A 23 -7.98 3.43 -6.51
C ASN A 23 -9.24 4.32 -6.56
N PRO A 24 -9.19 5.60 -7.00
CA PRO A 24 -10.41 6.38 -7.24
C PRO A 24 -11.32 5.76 -8.32
N VAL A 25 -10.74 5.17 -9.38
CA VAL A 25 -11.53 4.50 -10.42
C VAL A 25 -12.23 3.26 -9.87
N VAL A 26 -11.54 2.43 -9.09
CA VAL A 26 -12.12 1.27 -8.41
C VAL A 26 -13.22 1.70 -7.43
N ALA A 27 -12.98 2.77 -6.67
CA ALA A 27 -13.99 3.35 -5.79
C ALA A 27 -15.23 3.82 -6.57
N TRP A 28 -15.03 4.46 -7.71
CA TRP A 28 -16.12 4.91 -8.58
C TRP A 28 -16.95 3.73 -9.11
N VAL A 29 -16.30 2.66 -9.56
CA VAL A 29 -16.99 1.46 -10.05
C VAL A 29 -17.77 0.77 -8.92
N GLY A 30 -17.16 0.64 -7.73
CA GLY A 30 -17.76 -0.02 -6.58
C GLY A 30 -18.90 0.76 -5.89
N ASN A 31 -18.84 2.10 -5.93
CA ASN A 31 -19.79 2.97 -5.22
C ASN A 31 -20.65 3.82 -6.17
N ARG A 32 -20.74 3.45 -7.43
CA ARG A 32 -21.42 4.22 -8.48
C ARG A 32 -22.83 4.72 -8.15
N PRO A 33 -23.68 3.97 -7.39
CA PRO A 33 -25.01 4.46 -7.01
C PRO A 33 -25.03 5.38 -5.79
N MET A 34 -23.87 5.59 -5.10
CA MET A 34 -23.84 6.29 -3.83
C MET A 34 -23.36 7.74 -4.03
N ASN A 35 -24.24 8.71 -3.77
CA ASN A 35 -23.86 10.13 -3.70
C ASN A 35 -23.10 10.47 -2.41
N PHE A 36 -23.25 9.64 -1.38
CA PHE A 36 -22.67 9.83 -0.06
C PHE A 36 -22.15 8.50 0.48
N VAL A 37 -20.90 8.47 0.93
CA VAL A 37 -20.25 7.30 1.53
C VAL A 37 -20.20 7.51 3.04
N PRO A 38 -20.91 6.69 3.83
CA PRO A 38 -20.94 6.85 5.28
C PRO A 38 -19.60 6.51 5.91
N LEU A 39 -19.31 7.06 7.08
CA LEU A 39 -18.07 6.78 7.81
C LEU A 39 -18.01 5.31 8.27
N ALA A 40 -19.11 4.79 8.82
CA ALA A 40 -19.21 3.42 9.34
C ALA A 40 -20.40 2.68 8.75
N GLY A 41 -20.34 1.35 8.71
CA GLY A 41 -21.33 0.45 8.09
C GLY A 41 -20.70 -0.47 7.05
N SER A 42 -21.50 -1.27 6.34
CA SER A 42 -21.03 -2.27 5.37
C SER A 42 -20.32 -1.65 4.15
N ASN A 43 -20.86 -0.55 3.61
CA ASN A 43 -20.29 0.17 2.46
C ASN A 43 -19.76 1.55 2.93
N SER A 44 -18.77 1.52 3.81
CA SER A 44 -18.28 2.71 4.49
C SER A 44 -16.82 3.01 4.16
N ILE A 45 -16.39 4.23 4.46
CA ILE A 45 -15.00 4.68 4.36
C ILE A 45 -14.08 3.75 5.16
N VAL A 46 -14.50 3.34 6.36
CA VAL A 46 -13.73 2.48 7.26
C VAL A 46 -13.51 1.09 6.65
N VAL A 47 -14.55 0.46 6.14
CA VAL A 47 -14.46 -0.86 5.50
C VAL A 47 -13.65 -0.77 4.22
N ASP A 48 -13.88 0.24 3.38
CA ASP A 48 -13.11 0.46 2.16
C ASP A 48 -11.62 0.67 2.46
N THR A 49 -11.28 1.43 3.52
CA THR A 49 -9.90 1.64 3.94
C THR A 49 -9.24 0.32 4.35
N ALA A 50 -9.90 -0.52 5.15
CA ALA A 50 -9.39 -1.82 5.56
C ALA A 50 -9.13 -2.74 4.36
N VAL A 51 -10.12 -2.88 3.48
CA VAL A 51 -10.02 -3.70 2.27
C VAL A 51 -8.91 -3.17 1.34
N THR A 52 -8.85 -1.85 1.15
CA THR A 52 -7.82 -1.22 0.33
C THR A 52 -6.42 -1.49 0.88
N CYS A 53 -6.19 -1.38 2.20
CA CYS A 53 -4.90 -1.69 2.81
C CYS A 53 -4.46 -3.13 2.52
N ILE A 54 -5.37 -4.10 2.66
CA ILE A 54 -5.05 -5.52 2.45
C ILE A 54 -4.80 -5.81 0.97
N VAL A 55 -5.73 -5.43 0.11
CA VAL A 55 -5.66 -5.75 -1.33
C VAL A 55 -4.50 -5.03 -2.00
N LEU A 56 -4.33 -3.72 -1.72
CA LEU A 56 -3.22 -2.94 -2.28
C LEU A 56 -1.87 -3.51 -1.83
N SER A 57 -1.69 -3.80 -0.55
CA SER A 57 -0.43 -4.34 -0.04
C SER A 57 -0.10 -5.69 -0.64
N LEU A 58 -1.10 -6.57 -0.80
CA LEU A 58 -0.94 -7.87 -1.43
C LEU A 58 -0.51 -7.73 -2.90
N LEU A 59 -1.21 -6.91 -3.67
CA LEU A 59 -0.89 -6.69 -5.09
C LEU A 59 0.49 -6.05 -5.26
N VAL A 60 0.79 -5.01 -4.49
CA VAL A 60 2.10 -4.35 -4.52
C VAL A 60 3.21 -5.34 -4.18
N ALA A 61 3.04 -6.17 -3.15
CA ALA A 61 4.04 -7.16 -2.77
C ALA A 61 4.28 -8.19 -3.89
N LEU A 62 3.24 -8.68 -4.54
CA LEU A 62 3.36 -9.63 -5.66
C LEU A 62 4.06 -9.01 -6.87
N PHE A 63 3.64 -7.82 -7.29
CA PHE A 63 4.20 -7.16 -8.46
C PHE A 63 5.63 -6.69 -8.25
N ILE A 64 5.91 -6.05 -7.11
CA ILE A 64 7.25 -5.54 -6.78
C ILE A 64 8.23 -6.69 -6.56
N SER A 65 7.85 -7.77 -5.88
CA SER A 65 8.72 -8.94 -5.73
C SER A 65 9.06 -9.55 -7.09
N SER A 66 8.07 -9.71 -7.97
CA SER A 66 8.28 -10.24 -9.33
C SER A 66 9.17 -9.32 -10.17
N ALA A 67 8.99 -7.99 -10.09
CA ALA A 67 9.82 -7.03 -10.78
C ALA A 67 11.26 -7.05 -10.26
N LEU A 68 11.44 -7.08 -8.94
CA LEU A 68 12.75 -7.13 -8.30
C LEU A 68 13.53 -8.40 -8.69
N HIS A 69 12.89 -9.58 -8.63
CA HIS A 69 13.53 -10.83 -9.06
C HIS A 69 13.98 -10.76 -10.52
N ARG A 70 13.13 -10.24 -11.40
CA ARG A 70 13.48 -10.09 -12.82
C ARG A 70 14.67 -9.15 -13.02
N ASP A 71 14.73 -8.02 -12.30
CA ASP A 71 15.80 -7.04 -12.41
C ASP A 71 17.12 -7.55 -11.81
N LEU A 72 17.08 -8.36 -10.74
CA LEU A 72 18.24 -9.07 -10.19
C LEU A 72 18.80 -10.10 -11.19
N HIS A 73 17.92 -10.94 -11.76
CA HIS A 73 18.33 -11.91 -12.78
C HIS A 73 18.88 -11.28 -14.07
N ALA A 74 18.40 -10.08 -14.42
CA ALA A 74 18.90 -9.33 -15.56
C ALA A 74 20.23 -8.56 -15.27
N GLY A 75 20.77 -8.66 -14.05
CA GLY A 75 21.98 -7.95 -13.63
C GLY A 75 21.84 -6.42 -13.56
N ARG A 76 20.58 -5.92 -13.51
CA ARG A 76 20.32 -4.48 -13.40
C ARG A 76 20.51 -3.94 -12.00
N LEU A 77 20.48 -4.83 -11.03
CA LEU A 77 20.69 -4.56 -9.60
C LEU A 77 21.78 -5.51 -9.10
N GLU A 78 22.72 -4.95 -8.34
CA GLU A 78 23.69 -5.79 -7.63
C GLU A 78 23.00 -6.49 -6.45
N ASP A 79 23.20 -7.79 -6.37
CA ASP A 79 22.77 -8.56 -5.20
C ASP A 79 23.55 -8.09 -3.97
N THR A 80 22.85 -7.74 -2.92
CA THR A 80 23.46 -7.24 -1.67
C THR A 80 24.15 -8.34 -0.85
N GLY A 81 24.15 -9.59 -1.35
CA GLY A 81 24.79 -10.71 -0.69
C GLY A 81 24.26 -10.99 0.72
N GLY A 82 22.97 -10.79 0.93
CA GLY A 82 22.32 -11.09 2.21
C GLY A 82 22.59 -10.10 3.34
N ARG A 83 23.14 -8.90 3.05
CA ARG A 83 23.30 -7.88 4.10
C ARG A 83 21.93 -7.33 4.52
N PRO A 84 21.57 -7.38 5.81
CA PRO A 84 20.29 -6.86 6.29
C PRO A 84 20.20 -5.36 6.09
N LEU A 85 19.47 -4.92 5.06
CA LEU A 85 19.30 -3.51 4.70
C LEU A 85 18.26 -2.79 5.55
N GLY A 86 17.47 -3.50 6.33
CA GLY A 86 16.29 -2.94 6.99
C GLY A 86 16.18 -3.17 8.50
N GLY A 87 17.23 -3.56 9.18
CA GLY A 87 17.22 -3.79 10.64
C GLY A 87 16.53 -5.11 11.05
N HIS A 88 16.59 -5.41 12.34
CA HIS A 88 16.16 -6.69 12.94
C HIS A 88 14.66 -7.01 12.72
N LEU A 89 13.80 -5.99 12.60
CA LEU A 89 12.35 -6.16 12.38
C LEU A 89 12.02 -6.78 11.01
N LEU A 90 12.76 -6.44 9.98
CA LEU A 90 12.51 -6.95 8.62
C LEU A 90 12.92 -8.41 8.45
N SER A 91 13.90 -8.91 9.20
CA SER A 91 14.34 -10.31 9.13
C SER A 91 13.29 -11.29 9.64
N HIS A 92 12.36 -10.86 10.50
CA HIS A 92 11.26 -11.69 11.02
C HIS A 92 10.04 -11.77 10.10
N LEU A 93 9.97 -10.91 9.08
CA LEU A 93 8.86 -10.92 8.12
C LEU A 93 9.02 -12.10 7.13
N PRO A 94 7.91 -12.68 6.64
CA PRO A 94 7.97 -13.76 5.68
C PRO A 94 8.68 -13.31 4.38
N GLY A 95 9.52 -14.22 3.82
CA GLY A 95 10.18 -13.99 2.53
C GLY A 95 9.24 -14.17 1.33
N GLN A 96 8.12 -14.88 1.51
CA GLN A 96 7.14 -15.13 0.45
C GLN A 96 6.33 -13.86 0.18
N ALA A 97 6.27 -13.43 -1.08
CA ALA A 97 5.64 -12.17 -1.48
C ALA A 97 4.17 -12.04 -1.05
N TRP A 98 3.37 -13.11 -1.20
CA TRP A 98 1.97 -13.09 -0.80
C TRP A 98 1.79 -12.99 0.72
N ALA A 99 2.58 -13.72 1.50
CA ALA A 99 2.51 -13.71 2.95
C ALA A 99 2.99 -12.35 3.51
N LEU A 100 4.05 -11.79 2.91
CA LEU A 100 4.55 -10.46 3.24
C LEU A 100 3.47 -9.39 2.94
N GLY A 101 2.86 -9.43 1.76
CA GLY A 101 1.82 -8.49 1.36
C GLY A 101 0.59 -8.56 2.27
N LEU A 102 0.16 -9.78 2.62
CA LEU A 102 -0.97 -9.98 3.53
C LEU A 102 -0.66 -9.46 4.94
N LEU A 103 0.53 -9.77 5.47
CA LEU A 103 0.94 -9.32 6.80
C LEU A 103 1.06 -7.79 6.87
N LEU A 104 1.69 -7.17 5.87
CA LEU A 104 1.77 -5.70 5.78
C LEU A 104 0.37 -5.09 5.64
N GLY A 105 -0.48 -5.67 4.81
CA GLY A 105 -1.85 -5.20 4.59
C GLY A 105 -2.70 -5.26 5.86
N LEU A 106 -2.64 -6.36 6.59
CA LEU A 106 -3.34 -6.51 7.88
C LEU A 106 -2.79 -5.53 8.93
N GLY A 107 -1.46 -5.41 9.05
CA GLY A 107 -0.85 -4.46 9.97
C GLY A 107 -1.24 -3.01 9.67
N LEU A 108 -1.21 -2.62 8.40
CA LEU A 108 -1.64 -1.28 7.96
C LEU A 108 -3.15 -1.08 8.15
N ALA A 109 -3.98 -2.09 7.89
CA ALA A 109 -5.42 -2.02 8.15
C ALA A 109 -5.71 -1.83 9.64
N CYS A 110 -5.01 -2.55 10.52
CA CYS A 110 -5.17 -2.41 11.97
C CYS A 110 -4.81 -1.00 12.49
N VAL A 111 -3.94 -0.27 11.80
CA VAL A 111 -3.53 1.09 12.19
C VAL A 111 -4.38 2.14 11.47
N LEU A 112 -4.48 2.05 10.14
CA LEU A 112 -5.10 3.12 9.34
C LEU A 112 -6.62 3.13 9.44
N THR A 113 -7.26 1.98 9.63
CA THR A 113 -8.71 1.89 9.75
C THR A 113 -9.23 2.63 11.00
N PRO A 114 -8.75 2.32 12.22
CA PRO A 114 -9.16 3.08 13.39
C PRO A 114 -8.70 4.55 13.34
N LEU A 115 -7.49 4.81 12.81
CA LEU A 115 -7.02 6.19 12.63
C LEU A 115 -7.98 7.01 11.75
N THR A 116 -8.41 6.45 10.62
CA THR A 116 -9.38 7.07 9.72
C THR A 116 -10.71 7.32 10.44
N TYR A 117 -11.21 6.30 11.15
CA TYR A 117 -12.47 6.44 11.91
C TYR A 117 -12.39 7.56 12.95
N PHE A 118 -11.39 7.54 13.83
CA PHE A 118 -11.26 8.53 14.89
C PHE A 118 -11.00 9.94 14.34
N LEU A 119 -10.20 10.07 13.28
CA LEU A 119 -9.93 11.36 12.65
C LEU A 119 -11.21 11.98 12.09
N PHE A 120 -11.97 11.24 11.28
CA PHE A 120 -13.21 11.76 10.69
C PHE A 120 -14.29 11.99 11.75
N HIS A 121 -14.38 11.12 12.74
CA HIS A 121 -15.33 11.29 13.86
C HIS A 121 -15.01 12.54 14.70
N ALA A 122 -13.73 12.77 15.02
CA ALA A 122 -13.29 13.96 15.77
C ALA A 122 -13.54 15.28 14.99
N LEU A 123 -13.47 15.21 13.65
CA LEU A 123 -13.81 16.35 12.78
C LEU A 123 -15.32 16.52 12.56
N GLY A 124 -16.16 15.67 13.15
CA GLY A 124 -17.62 15.74 13.04
C GLY A 124 -18.18 15.24 11.69
N PHE A 125 -17.39 14.50 10.89
CA PHE A 125 -17.87 13.95 9.63
C PHE A 125 -18.61 12.62 9.86
N ALA A 126 -19.90 12.57 9.46
CA ALA A 126 -20.66 11.32 9.43
C ALA A 126 -20.35 10.47 8.18
N GLY A 127 -19.66 11.03 7.22
CA GLY A 127 -19.27 10.44 5.94
C GLY A 127 -18.79 11.51 4.97
N LEU A 128 -18.54 11.14 3.72
CA LEU A 128 -18.07 12.04 2.67
C LEU A 128 -18.99 11.96 1.44
N SER A 129 -19.15 13.07 0.71
CA SER A 129 -19.66 12.97 -0.64
C SER A 129 -18.70 12.14 -1.49
N PHE A 130 -19.21 11.52 -2.54
CA PHE A 130 -18.41 10.64 -3.38
C PHE A 130 -17.13 11.32 -3.92
N GLY A 131 -17.22 12.62 -4.32
CA GLY A 131 -16.06 13.36 -4.80
C GLY A 131 -14.96 13.52 -3.74
N TRP A 132 -15.33 13.86 -2.50
CA TRP A 132 -14.39 13.96 -1.38
C TRP A 132 -13.80 12.59 -0.98
N PHE A 133 -14.60 11.53 -1.07
CA PHE A 133 -14.12 10.17 -0.85
C PHE A 133 -13.09 9.74 -1.91
N ALA A 134 -13.36 10.02 -3.20
CA ALA A 134 -12.42 9.74 -4.28
C ALA A 134 -11.11 10.54 -4.12
N LEU A 135 -11.20 11.82 -3.71
CA LEU A 135 -10.03 12.64 -3.41
C LEU A 135 -9.24 12.09 -2.22
N PHE A 136 -9.92 11.69 -1.15
CA PHE A 136 -9.29 11.04 -0.01
C PHE A 136 -8.49 9.79 -0.45
N LYS A 137 -9.09 8.94 -1.30
CA LYS A 137 -8.38 7.77 -1.87
C LYS A 137 -7.21 8.18 -2.74
N ALA A 138 -7.36 9.19 -3.57
CA ALA A 138 -6.28 9.68 -4.42
C ALA A 138 -5.08 10.24 -3.65
N ILE A 139 -5.26 10.61 -2.38
CA ILE A 139 -4.18 11.12 -1.52
C ILE A 139 -3.54 9.98 -0.71
N TYR A 140 -4.33 9.17 -0.01
CA TYR A 140 -3.74 8.20 0.92
C TYR A 140 -3.20 6.94 0.23
N THR A 141 -3.81 6.49 -0.87
CA THR A 141 -3.37 5.24 -1.52
C THR A 141 -2.00 5.34 -2.21
N PRO A 142 -1.58 6.48 -2.81
CA PRO A 142 -0.20 6.66 -3.26
C PRO A 142 0.82 6.56 -2.13
N LEU A 143 0.54 7.19 -0.99
CA LEU A 143 1.42 7.14 0.18
C LEU A 143 1.55 5.70 0.70
N LEU A 144 0.42 5.01 0.82
CA LEU A 144 0.38 3.60 1.21
C LEU A 144 1.18 2.73 0.24
N GLY A 145 0.95 2.88 -1.07
CA GLY A 145 1.67 2.15 -2.11
C GLY A 145 3.17 2.38 -2.07
N PHE A 146 3.61 3.63 -1.87
CA PHE A 146 5.03 3.95 -1.73
C PHE A 146 5.65 3.27 -0.50
N VAL A 147 5.01 3.36 0.66
CA VAL A 147 5.49 2.75 1.92
C VAL A 147 5.59 1.23 1.78
N VAL A 148 4.54 0.58 1.26
CA VAL A 148 4.54 -0.88 1.05
C VAL A 148 5.64 -1.28 0.07
N THR A 149 5.79 -0.58 -1.06
CA THR A 149 6.85 -0.84 -2.04
C THR A 149 8.23 -0.81 -1.38
N ARG A 150 8.51 0.21 -0.57
CA ARG A 150 9.79 0.32 0.15
C ARG A 150 10.02 -0.89 1.07
N TRP A 151 9.03 -1.27 1.86
CA TRP A 151 9.14 -2.39 2.80
C TRP A 151 9.34 -3.72 2.08
N VAL A 152 8.63 -3.94 0.99
CA VAL A 152 8.76 -5.15 0.17
C VAL A 152 10.16 -5.27 -0.42
N ILE A 153 10.69 -4.21 -1.04
CA ILE A 153 12.04 -4.22 -1.63
C ILE A 153 13.09 -4.49 -0.56
N LEU A 154 13.04 -3.77 0.56
CA LEU A 154 13.99 -3.94 1.66
C LEU A 154 13.95 -5.36 2.22
N ARG A 155 12.77 -5.95 2.38
CA ARG A 155 12.62 -7.33 2.87
C ARG A 155 13.17 -8.35 1.89
N GLN A 156 12.84 -8.21 0.62
CA GLN A 156 13.28 -9.15 -0.43
C GLN A 156 14.80 -9.11 -0.68
N LEU A 157 15.43 -7.96 -0.47
CA LEU A 157 16.89 -7.82 -0.56
C LEU A 157 17.63 -8.25 0.72
N SER A 158 16.91 -8.43 1.84
CA SER A 158 17.51 -8.81 3.13
C SER A 158 17.46 -10.32 3.40
N GLY A 159 16.88 -11.07 2.51
CA GLY A 159 16.56 -12.44 2.74
C GLY A 159 17.10 -13.47 2.09
#